data_95f768464fa1730e06055ceef989d631
#
_entry.id   95f768464fa1730e06055ceef989d631
#
_cell.length_a   1.000
_cell.length_b   1.000
_cell.length_c   1.000
_cell.angle_alpha   90.00
_cell.angle_beta   90.00
_cell.angle_gamma   90.00
#
_symmetry.space_group_name_H-M   'P 1'
#
loop_
_entity.id
_entity.type
_entity.pdbx_description
1 polymer ?
#
loop_
_entity_poly.entity_id
_entity_poly.type
_entity_poly.pdbx_seq_one_letter_code
_entity_poly.pdbx_strand_id
1 'polypeptide(L)'
;MKSDVIVVLTTSNPEQNKLDTRLLQNMTLPCAVATVCDNENDGSIGSGGAFLQVLDLYYGQYKKIIVINSGGYSKRIMNYAVKGKGFAHFHHNGKEVTLLECIIENVCRLTRCFREGAIVCCSDILVQTDNIEIDFDDNVGFCVPADLQTASRHGVMVENAEGYLQHYLHKRPPAMLQAYTEGAQTALLDTGMVYFCKQTLQTLYTFSQKTKFVDCLKKSAEQLCLYEDIVGVFSLATDKNAYLEKASHSVLKKVRSELYGALTPYHMRVCNLKRAFIHFGTMRESVANILRLSGSRHIFHSFVSAKSRCAKSAVLDNVCLNGKCEIGDNCLISDVVLTDVSIQKDTGVCGVKLKDGSFVCVVTSVFENPKDTANGQPIWEIPRFYKAGSFDASYRDFIQQKNSAEISMKECLEQADYGFCTLLYDYIQTQIDRHRFG
;
A
#
# COMPACT_ATOMS: atom_id res chain seq x y z
N MET A 1 13.07 -27.21 9.60
CA MET A 1 14.17 -26.28 9.18
C MET A 1 13.60 -24.87 9.27
N LYS A 2 14.32 -23.93 9.91
CA LYS A 2 13.91 -22.50 9.84
C LYS A 2 13.94 -22.08 8.37
N SER A 3 12.92 -21.38 7.91
CA SER A 3 12.88 -20.79 6.56
C SER A 3 14.04 -19.81 6.42
N ASP A 4 14.78 -19.88 5.31
CA ASP A 4 15.84 -18.89 5.01
C ASP A 4 15.25 -17.52 4.60
N VAL A 5 13.94 -17.45 4.42
CA VAL A 5 13.18 -16.27 3.96
C VAL A 5 12.22 -15.80 5.02
N ILE A 6 12.19 -14.51 5.30
CA ILE A 6 11.14 -13.84 6.07
C ILE A 6 10.48 -12.74 5.23
N VAL A 7 9.16 -12.63 5.34
CA VAL A 7 8.38 -11.48 4.87
C VAL A 7 7.98 -10.63 6.06
N VAL A 8 8.27 -9.34 5.99
CA VAL A 8 7.94 -8.38 7.05
C VAL A 8 7.04 -7.30 6.47
N LEU A 9 5.82 -7.21 7.00
CA LEU A 9 4.89 -6.14 6.67
C LEU A 9 5.11 -4.97 7.65
N THR A 10 5.41 -3.78 7.13
CA THR A 10 5.60 -2.60 7.98
C THR A 10 4.32 -1.79 8.06
N THR A 11 3.98 -1.31 9.24
CA THR A 11 2.78 -0.51 9.52
C THR A 11 3.14 0.76 10.26
N SER A 12 2.33 1.80 10.15
CA SER A 12 2.60 3.11 10.76
C SER A 12 1.85 3.38 12.07
N ASN A 13 1.00 2.42 12.51
CA ASN A 13 0.34 2.54 13.81
C ASN A 13 0.15 1.18 14.49
N PRO A 14 0.16 1.12 15.85
CA PRO A 14 0.09 -0.12 16.62
C PRO A 14 -1.21 -0.91 16.42
N GLU A 15 -2.35 -0.25 16.23
CA GLU A 15 -3.64 -0.91 16.08
C GLU A 15 -3.72 -1.63 14.73
N GLN A 16 -3.26 -0.98 13.66
CA GLN A 16 -3.12 -1.63 12.35
C GLN A 16 -2.15 -2.79 12.42
N ASN A 17 -1.02 -2.64 13.12
CA ASN A 17 -0.05 -3.73 13.29
C ASN A 17 -0.66 -4.97 13.94
N LYS A 18 -1.48 -4.79 14.98
CA LYS A 18 -2.22 -5.90 15.63
C LYS A 18 -3.22 -6.55 14.66
N LEU A 19 -3.95 -5.75 13.89
CA LEU A 19 -4.89 -6.27 12.89
C LEU A 19 -4.16 -7.05 11.81
N ASP A 20 -3.12 -6.47 11.22
CA ASP A 20 -2.33 -7.10 10.15
C ASP A 20 -1.70 -8.41 10.62
N THR A 21 -1.21 -8.46 11.88
CA THR A 21 -0.70 -9.70 12.48
C THR A 21 -1.77 -10.79 12.51
N ARG A 22 -3.01 -10.47 12.92
CA ARG A 22 -4.12 -11.43 12.95
C ARG A 22 -4.52 -11.89 11.55
N LEU A 23 -4.60 -10.96 10.59
CA LEU A 23 -4.96 -11.28 9.21
C LEU A 23 -3.92 -12.19 8.56
N LEU A 24 -2.63 -11.92 8.76
CA LEU A 24 -1.54 -12.75 8.25
C LEU A 24 -1.51 -14.17 8.86
N GLN A 25 -1.90 -14.32 10.14
CA GLN A 25 -1.99 -15.64 10.80
C GLN A 25 -3.04 -16.55 10.16
N ASN A 26 -4.07 -15.98 9.54
CA ASN A 26 -5.14 -16.72 8.86
C ASN A 26 -4.81 -17.06 7.40
N MET A 27 -3.68 -16.58 6.87
CA MET A 27 -3.25 -16.84 5.49
C MET A 27 -2.33 -18.05 5.42
N THR A 28 -2.42 -18.80 4.32
CA THR A 28 -1.49 -19.88 4.02
C THR A 28 -0.36 -19.33 3.15
N LEU A 29 0.75 -18.94 3.78
CA LEU A 29 1.86 -18.28 3.12
C LEU A 29 3.07 -19.21 2.95
N PRO A 30 3.90 -19.02 1.89
CA PRO A 30 4.99 -19.94 1.54
C PRO A 30 6.27 -19.77 2.40
N CYS A 31 6.29 -18.81 3.32
CA CYS A 31 7.47 -18.43 4.12
C CYS A 31 7.08 -17.92 5.50
N ALA A 32 8.08 -17.68 6.35
CA ALA A 32 7.87 -17.00 7.62
C ALA A 32 7.39 -15.55 7.39
N VAL A 33 6.43 -15.10 8.21
CA VAL A 33 5.88 -13.74 8.13
C VAL A 33 5.92 -13.07 9.50
N ALA A 34 6.11 -11.76 9.48
CA ALA A 34 6.06 -10.91 10.68
C ALA A 34 5.49 -9.54 10.33
N THR A 35 5.06 -8.80 11.34
CA THR A 35 4.69 -7.39 11.22
C THR A 35 5.62 -6.54 12.08
N VAL A 36 5.89 -5.32 11.64
CA VAL A 36 6.69 -4.35 12.39
C VAL A 36 5.98 -3.00 12.35
N CYS A 37 5.69 -2.46 13.53
CA CYS A 37 5.23 -1.08 13.65
C CYS A 37 6.45 -0.15 13.63
N ASP A 38 6.49 0.80 12.70
CA ASP A 38 7.61 1.71 12.54
C ASP A 38 7.70 2.74 13.69
N ASN A 39 6.58 3.11 14.29
CA ASN A 39 6.58 3.94 15.50
C ASN A 39 5.39 3.63 16.40
N GLU A 40 5.64 3.16 17.62
CA GLU A 40 4.61 2.83 18.60
C GLU A 40 3.99 4.07 19.29
N ASN A 41 4.68 5.23 19.25
CA ASN A 41 4.30 6.40 20.03
C ASN A 41 3.65 7.52 19.23
N ASP A 42 3.74 7.53 17.91
CA ASP A 42 3.07 8.39 16.93
C ASP A 42 3.97 8.76 15.76
N GLY A 43 3.34 8.79 14.59
CA GLY A 43 3.97 9.24 13.35
C GLY A 43 4.85 8.20 12.66
N SER A 44 4.82 8.21 11.36
CA SER A 44 5.64 7.35 10.50
C SER A 44 7.07 7.86 10.44
N ILE A 45 8.04 6.95 10.51
CA ILE A 45 9.47 7.26 10.26
C ILE A 45 9.83 7.17 8.77
N GLY A 46 8.83 6.94 7.93
CA GLY A 46 8.99 6.79 6.48
C GLY A 46 9.43 5.38 6.05
N SER A 47 9.27 5.09 4.77
CA SER A 47 9.57 3.76 4.22
C SER A 47 11.03 3.33 4.36
N GLY A 48 11.97 4.28 4.28
CA GLY A 48 13.38 4.02 4.53
C GLY A 48 13.69 3.77 6.01
N GLY A 49 13.06 4.54 6.92
CA GLY A 49 13.19 4.33 8.36
C GLY A 49 12.64 2.97 8.79
N ALA A 50 11.44 2.61 8.31
CA ALA A 50 10.84 1.30 8.55
C ALA A 50 11.72 0.15 8.04
N PHE A 51 12.32 0.30 6.86
CA PHE A 51 13.26 -0.67 6.32
C PHE A 51 14.49 -0.85 7.24
N LEU A 52 15.11 0.24 7.70
CA LEU A 52 16.24 0.16 8.63
C LEU A 52 15.85 -0.53 9.95
N GLN A 53 14.65 -0.28 10.46
CA GLN A 53 14.14 -0.97 11.66
C GLN A 53 13.96 -2.47 11.43
N VAL A 54 13.49 -2.88 10.25
CA VAL A 54 13.40 -4.31 9.90
C VAL A 54 14.79 -4.95 9.87
N LEU A 55 15.81 -4.24 9.36
CA LEU A 55 17.18 -4.73 9.40
C LEU A 55 17.70 -4.91 10.84
N ASP A 56 17.42 -3.98 11.73
CA ASP A 56 17.80 -4.09 13.14
C ASP A 56 17.25 -5.35 13.80
N LEU A 57 16.03 -5.76 13.41
CA LEU A 57 15.35 -6.91 13.99
C LEU A 57 15.74 -8.25 13.36
N TYR A 58 15.98 -8.28 12.04
CA TYR A 58 16.04 -9.55 11.29
C TYR A 58 17.35 -9.80 10.53
N TYR A 59 18.23 -8.78 10.39
CA TYR A 59 19.53 -8.99 9.74
C TYR A 59 20.36 -10.02 10.50
N GLY A 60 20.96 -10.95 9.79
CA GLY A 60 21.72 -12.05 10.37
C GLY A 60 20.89 -13.25 10.90
N GLN A 61 19.57 -13.08 11.05
CA GLN A 61 18.66 -14.18 11.41
C GLN A 61 18.12 -14.91 10.15
N TYR A 62 17.97 -14.17 9.03
CA TYR A 62 17.49 -14.68 7.76
C TYR A 62 18.45 -14.28 6.63
N LYS A 63 18.61 -15.14 5.65
CA LYS A 63 19.43 -14.85 4.47
C LYS A 63 18.72 -13.91 3.50
N LYS A 64 17.39 -13.99 3.46
CA LYS A 64 16.54 -13.25 2.53
C LYS A 64 15.44 -12.56 3.31
N ILE A 65 15.40 -11.25 3.20
CA ILE A 65 14.44 -10.40 3.89
C ILE A 65 13.56 -9.74 2.83
N ILE A 66 12.26 -9.93 2.92
CA ILE A 66 11.27 -9.23 2.09
C ILE A 66 10.56 -8.22 2.98
N VAL A 67 10.61 -6.96 2.60
CA VAL A 67 9.90 -5.89 3.32
C VAL A 67 8.78 -5.36 2.44
N ILE A 68 7.56 -5.44 2.93
CA ILE A 68 6.38 -4.91 2.26
C ILE A 68 5.90 -3.68 3.03
N ASN A 69 6.08 -2.50 2.43
CA ASN A 69 5.62 -1.26 3.03
C ASN A 69 4.09 -1.14 2.90
N SER A 70 3.40 -1.23 4.03
CA SER A 70 1.95 -1.04 4.15
C SER A 70 1.59 0.19 4.98
N GLY A 71 2.58 0.99 5.34
CA GLY A 71 2.40 2.19 6.14
C GLY A 71 1.60 3.28 5.44
N GLY A 72 0.99 4.16 6.26
CA GLY A 72 0.16 5.27 5.84
C GLY A 72 -1.33 4.92 5.83
N TYR A 73 -2.15 5.98 5.89
CA TYR A 73 -3.61 5.87 6.08
C TYR A 73 -4.38 5.43 4.84
N SER A 74 -3.75 5.00 3.74
CA SER A 74 -4.45 4.67 2.48
C SER A 74 -5.47 5.72 2.03
N LYS A 75 -5.23 7.00 2.33
CA LYS A 75 -6.17 8.15 2.25
C LYS A 75 -7.00 8.22 0.96
N ARG A 76 -6.49 7.69 -0.15
CA ARG A 76 -7.17 7.72 -1.46
C ARG A 76 -8.16 6.59 -1.67
N ILE A 77 -8.22 5.60 -0.76
CA ILE A 77 -9.15 4.46 -0.85
C ILE A 77 -9.65 4.14 0.55
N MET A 78 -10.70 4.82 0.98
CA MET A 78 -11.27 4.64 2.32
C MET A 78 -11.74 3.21 2.58
N ASN A 79 -12.18 2.51 1.53
CA ASN A 79 -12.59 1.11 1.59
C ASN A 79 -11.53 0.16 2.17
N TYR A 80 -10.26 0.52 2.04
CA TYR A 80 -9.16 -0.28 2.56
C TYR A 80 -8.29 0.51 3.56
N ALA A 81 -8.79 1.64 4.08
CA ALA A 81 -7.98 2.49 4.94
C ALA A 81 -7.75 1.88 6.33
N VAL A 82 -8.71 1.13 6.87
CA VAL A 82 -8.58 0.45 8.17
C VAL A 82 -7.73 -0.81 8.06
N LYS A 83 -8.05 -1.71 7.12
CA LYS A 83 -7.34 -3.00 6.98
C LYS A 83 -6.10 -2.96 6.08
N GLY A 84 -5.86 -1.85 5.37
CA GLY A 84 -4.77 -1.73 4.41
C GLY A 84 -5.13 -2.25 3.01
N LYS A 85 -4.56 -1.63 1.98
CA LYS A 85 -4.83 -1.96 0.57
C LYS A 85 -4.42 -3.36 0.16
N GLY A 86 -3.38 -3.90 0.80
CA GLY A 86 -2.92 -5.26 0.56
C GLY A 86 -3.97 -6.32 0.83
N PHE A 87 -4.99 -6.01 1.64
CA PHE A 87 -6.08 -6.93 1.96
C PHE A 87 -7.31 -6.77 1.05
N ALA A 88 -7.19 -6.05 -0.07
CA ALA A 88 -8.21 -6.04 -1.11
C ALA A 88 -8.32 -7.43 -1.77
N HIS A 89 -9.54 -7.96 -1.86
CA HIS A 89 -9.79 -9.27 -2.47
C HIS A 89 -10.02 -9.17 -3.99
N PHE A 90 -9.59 -10.18 -4.71
CA PHE A 90 -9.92 -10.43 -6.11
C PHE A 90 -9.77 -11.92 -6.44
N HIS A 91 -10.24 -12.32 -7.63
CA HIS A 91 -10.01 -13.69 -8.11
C HIS A 91 -8.73 -13.77 -8.91
N HIS A 92 -7.86 -14.70 -8.54
CA HIS A 92 -6.64 -15.02 -9.26
C HIS A 92 -6.52 -16.53 -9.44
N ASN A 93 -6.35 -17.00 -10.70
CA ASN A 93 -6.26 -18.43 -11.01
C ASN A 93 -7.44 -19.26 -10.46
N GLY A 94 -8.65 -18.71 -10.50
CA GLY A 94 -9.87 -19.37 -10.05
C GLY A 94 -10.10 -19.41 -8.54
N LYS A 95 -9.23 -18.78 -7.75
CA LYS A 95 -9.34 -18.66 -6.28
C LYS A 95 -9.55 -17.22 -5.87
N GLU A 96 -10.28 -17.01 -4.79
CA GLU A 96 -10.33 -15.74 -4.08
C GLU A 96 -9.04 -15.58 -3.28
N VAL A 97 -8.35 -14.47 -3.48
CA VAL A 97 -7.07 -14.14 -2.85
C VAL A 97 -7.02 -12.66 -2.52
N THR A 98 -6.14 -12.28 -1.60
CA THR A 98 -5.83 -10.88 -1.35
C THR A 98 -4.69 -10.39 -2.24
N LEU A 99 -4.60 -9.08 -2.43
CA LEU A 99 -3.47 -8.46 -3.14
C LEU A 99 -2.13 -8.80 -2.45
N LEU A 100 -2.12 -8.82 -1.12
CA LEU A 100 -0.93 -9.13 -0.33
C LEU A 100 -0.45 -10.57 -0.55
N GLU A 101 -1.37 -11.56 -0.61
CA GLU A 101 -1.01 -12.95 -0.93
C GLU A 101 -0.31 -13.04 -2.29
N CYS A 102 -0.84 -12.36 -3.32
CA CYS A 102 -0.23 -12.34 -4.64
C CYS A 102 1.14 -11.65 -4.65
N ILE A 103 1.29 -10.54 -3.92
CA ILE A 103 2.57 -9.85 -3.79
C ILE A 103 3.59 -10.78 -3.12
N ILE A 104 3.24 -11.38 -1.98
CA ILE A 104 4.12 -12.31 -1.24
C ILE A 104 4.53 -13.48 -2.13
N GLU A 105 3.58 -14.11 -2.83
CA GLU A 105 3.87 -15.23 -3.72
C GLU A 105 4.85 -14.84 -4.83
N ASN A 106 4.64 -13.70 -5.49
CA ASN A 106 5.51 -13.20 -6.55
C ASN A 106 6.92 -12.90 -6.04
N VAL A 107 7.03 -12.17 -4.92
CA VAL A 107 8.34 -11.79 -4.37
C VAL A 107 9.07 -13.01 -3.80
N CYS A 108 8.36 -13.97 -3.19
CA CYS A 108 8.95 -15.24 -2.76
C CYS A 108 9.51 -16.04 -3.93
N ARG A 109 8.88 -16.01 -5.11
CA ARG A 109 9.47 -16.64 -6.31
C ARG A 109 10.77 -15.97 -6.72
N LEU A 110 10.82 -14.64 -6.68
CA LEU A 110 12.01 -13.85 -7.00
C LEU A 110 13.19 -14.18 -6.07
N THR A 111 12.93 -14.55 -4.80
CA THR A 111 14.01 -14.95 -3.88
C THR A 111 14.80 -16.18 -4.33
N ARG A 112 14.33 -16.93 -5.32
CA ARG A 112 15.08 -18.06 -5.90
C ARG A 112 16.25 -17.63 -6.78
N CYS A 113 16.23 -16.37 -7.24
CA CYS A 113 17.25 -15.82 -8.15
C CYS A 113 18.51 -15.33 -7.42
N PHE A 114 18.49 -15.18 -6.10
CA PHE A 114 19.64 -14.71 -5.31
C PHE A 114 19.83 -15.54 -4.04
N ARG A 115 21.03 -15.50 -3.46
CA ARG A 115 21.39 -16.26 -2.25
C ARG A 115 21.08 -15.52 -0.96
N GLU A 116 21.47 -14.26 -0.88
CA GLU A 116 21.34 -13.39 0.29
C GLU A 116 21.02 -11.98 -0.17
N GLY A 117 20.19 -11.26 0.57
CA GLY A 117 19.81 -9.89 0.27
C GLY A 117 18.43 -9.53 0.78
N ALA A 118 17.97 -8.33 0.45
CA ALA A 118 16.62 -7.89 0.79
C ALA A 118 15.88 -7.35 -0.44
N ILE A 119 14.58 -7.64 -0.52
CA ILE A 119 13.65 -6.98 -1.43
C ILE A 119 12.74 -6.08 -0.62
N VAL A 120 12.58 -4.84 -1.05
CA VAL A 120 11.58 -3.92 -0.51
C VAL A 120 10.56 -3.63 -1.59
N CYS A 121 9.27 -3.66 -1.26
CA CYS A 121 8.18 -3.35 -2.18
C CYS A 121 7.00 -2.71 -1.45
N CYS A 122 5.96 -2.31 -2.19
CA CYS A 122 4.75 -1.70 -1.66
C CYS A 122 3.58 -2.68 -1.63
N SER A 123 2.68 -2.55 -0.66
CA SER A 123 1.49 -3.41 -0.49
C SER A 123 0.34 -3.09 -1.46
N ASP A 124 0.47 -2.05 -2.28
CA ASP A 124 -0.56 -1.60 -3.24
C ASP A 124 -0.14 -1.75 -4.71
N ILE A 125 0.93 -2.49 -4.97
CA ILE A 125 1.47 -2.70 -6.32
C ILE A 125 1.68 -4.18 -6.58
N LEU A 126 1.03 -4.71 -7.61
CA LEU A 126 1.27 -6.05 -8.11
C LEU A 126 2.09 -5.99 -9.40
N VAL A 127 3.29 -6.59 -9.36
CA VAL A 127 4.20 -6.71 -10.49
C VAL A 127 4.49 -8.18 -10.74
N GLN A 128 4.38 -8.62 -11.99
CA GLN A 128 4.76 -9.97 -12.36
C GLN A 128 6.29 -10.10 -12.45
N THR A 129 6.84 -11.06 -11.74
CA THR A 129 8.30 -11.27 -11.59
C THR A 129 8.79 -12.56 -12.25
N ASP A 130 8.02 -13.15 -13.17
CA ASP A 130 8.40 -14.38 -13.84
C ASP A 130 9.50 -14.12 -14.88
N ASN A 131 10.47 -15.05 -14.97
CA ASN A 131 11.55 -15.02 -15.97
C ASN A 131 12.40 -13.75 -15.95
N ILE A 132 12.81 -13.31 -14.76
CA ILE A 132 13.76 -12.21 -14.62
C ILE A 132 15.17 -12.75 -14.86
N GLU A 133 15.81 -12.22 -15.90
CA GLU A 133 17.21 -12.49 -16.25
C GLU A 133 18.05 -11.27 -15.86
N ILE A 134 18.49 -11.20 -14.62
CA ILE A 134 19.39 -10.16 -14.12
C ILE A 134 20.34 -10.75 -13.10
N ASP A 135 21.54 -10.19 -13.06
CA ASP A 135 22.51 -10.50 -12.02
C ASP A 135 22.13 -9.78 -10.73
N PHE A 136 22.09 -10.54 -9.64
CA PHE A 136 21.81 -10.05 -8.29
C PHE A 136 23.08 -9.80 -7.45
N ASP A 137 24.24 -9.68 -8.06
CA ASP A 137 25.47 -9.27 -7.37
C ASP A 137 25.46 -7.79 -7.00
N ASP A 138 24.76 -6.97 -7.81
CA ASP A 138 24.50 -5.55 -7.54
C ASP A 138 23.08 -5.31 -6.97
N ASN A 139 22.82 -4.09 -6.49
CA ASN A 139 21.46 -3.67 -6.20
C ASN A 139 20.65 -3.56 -7.50
N VAL A 140 19.32 -3.79 -7.41
CA VAL A 140 18.45 -3.77 -8.58
C VAL A 140 17.22 -2.92 -8.31
N GLY A 141 16.96 -1.93 -9.16
CA GLY A 141 15.71 -1.19 -9.23
C GLY A 141 14.82 -1.79 -10.33
N PHE A 142 13.62 -2.22 -9.97
CA PHE A 142 12.68 -2.81 -10.93
C PHE A 142 11.75 -1.75 -11.49
N CYS A 143 11.65 -1.70 -12.82
CA CYS A 143 10.83 -0.71 -13.51
C CYS A 143 10.02 -1.33 -14.66
N VAL A 144 9.05 -0.59 -15.15
CA VAL A 144 8.23 -0.93 -16.31
C VAL A 144 8.09 0.27 -17.22
N PRO A 145 7.95 0.10 -18.55
CA PRO A 145 7.68 1.21 -19.44
C PRO A 145 6.26 1.75 -19.18
N ALA A 146 6.15 3.07 -19.06
CA ALA A 146 4.88 3.77 -18.90
C ALA A 146 4.89 5.07 -19.69
N ASP A 147 3.70 5.56 -20.09
CA ASP A 147 3.57 6.89 -20.67
C ASP A 147 4.02 7.98 -19.68
N LEU A 148 4.46 9.13 -20.20
CA LEU A 148 5.03 10.19 -19.35
C LEU A 148 4.03 10.76 -18.36
N GLN A 149 2.73 10.74 -18.66
CA GLN A 149 1.70 11.22 -17.74
C GLN A 149 1.53 10.28 -16.53
N THR A 150 1.58 8.99 -16.77
CA THR A 150 1.58 7.97 -15.71
C THR A 150 2.89 8.03 -14.92
N ALA A 151 4.03 8.04 -15.59
CA ALA A 151 5.35 8.10 -14.99
C ALA A 151 5.56 9.33 -14.09
N SER A 152 4.97 10.49 -14.44
CA SER A 152 5.08 11.73 -13.67
C SER A 152 4.53 11.64 -12.23
N ARG A 153 3.68 10.66 -11.95
CA ARG A 153 3.08 10.43 -10.61
C ARG A 153 3.90 9.48 -9.74
N HIS A 154 4.93 8.88 -10.32
CA HIS A 154 5.79 7.87 -9.67
C HIS A 154 7.27 8.29 -9.71
N GLY A 155 8.15 7.39 -9.27
CA GLY A 155 9.58 7.48 -9.58
C GLY A 155 9.83 7.06 -11.03
N VAL A 156 10.88 7.62 -11.62
CA VAL A 156 11.40 7.23 -12.94
C VAL A 156 12.87 6.93 -12.82
N MET A 157 13.29 5.80 -13.37
CA MET A 157 14.67 5.38 -13.47
C MET A 157 15.19 5.64 -14.90
N VAL A 158 16.31 6.33 -15.01
CA VAL A 158 17.02 6.51 -16.29
C VAL A 158 18.32 5.74 -16.18
N GLU A 159 18.52 4.80 -17.08
CA GLU A 159 19.74 3.99 -17.10
C GLU A 159 20.80 4.58 -18.05
N ASN A 160 22.08 4.30 -17.77
CA ASN A 160 23.18 4.57 -18.69
C ASN A 160 23.36 3.41 -19.68
N ALA A 161 24.34 3.52 -20.57
CA ALA A 161 24.62 2.49 -21.59
C ALA A 161 24.99 1.11 -21.00
N GLU A 162 25.50 1.07 -19.78
CA GLU A 162 25.88 -0.16 -19.06
C GLU A 162 24.73 -0.76 -18.23
N GLY A 163 23.54 -0.14 -18.23
CA GLY A 163 22.35 -0.58 -17.51
C GLY A 163 22.34 -0.19 -16.03
N TYR A 164 23.16 0.78 -15.62
CA TYR A 164 23.15 1.31 -14.26
C TYR A 164 22.30 2.57 -14.14
N LEU A 165 21.75 2.80 -12.95
CA LEU A 165 20.92 3.97 -12.63
C LEU A 165 21.70 5.28 -12.79
N GLN A 166 21.45 5.98 -13.89
CA GLN A 166 22.06 7.29 -14.17
C GLN A 166 21.33 8.41 -13.43
N HIS A 167 19.97 8.44 -13.52
CA HIS A 167 19.15 9.41 -12.80
C HIS A 167 17.97 8.73 -12.13
N TYR A 168 17.65 9.16 -10.90
CA TYR A 168 16.42 8.85 -10.21
C TYR A 168 15.54 10.11 -10.10
N LEU A 169 14.41 10.11 -10.80
CA LEU A 169 13.52 11.26 -10.94
C LEU A 169 12.20 10.99 -10.19
N HIS A 170 12.03 11.56 -9.01
CA HIS A 170 10.81 11.34 -8.22
C HIS A 170 9.75 12.38 -8.56
N LYS A 171 8.59 11.92 -9.06
CA LYS A 171 7.38 12.74 -9.34
C LYS A 171 7.68 14.02 -10.11
N ARG A 172 8.34 13.90 -11.26
CA ARG A 172 8.68 15.06 -12.12
C ARG A 172 7.61 15.28 -13.19
N PRO A 173 7.34 16.56 -13.58
CA PRO A 173 6.38 16.85 -14.64
C PRO A 173 6.75 16.16 -15.95
N PRO A 174 5.77 15.79 -16.82
CA PRO A 174 6.03 15.11 -18.10
C PRO A 174 7.04 15.82 -18.99
N ALA A 175 7.00 17.14 -19.07
CA ALA A 175 7.95 17.93 -19.86
C ALA A 175 9.40 17.78 -19.38
N MET A 176 9.61 17.63 -18.05
CA MET A 176 10.94 17.37 -17.50
C MET A 176 11.37 15.92 -17.80
N LEU A 177 10.47 14.94 -17.66
CA LEU A 177 10.79 13.56 -17.98
C LEU A 177 11.19 13.39 -19.44
N GLN A 178 10.53 14.09 -20.35
CA GLN A 178 10.81 14.07 -21.79
C GLN A 178 12.26 14.48 -22.12
N ALA A 179 12.84 15.41 -21.35
CA ALA A 179 14.24 15.81 -21.52
C ALA A 179 15.23 14.69 -21.16
N TYR A 180 14.87 13.81 -20.23
CA TYR A 180 15.71 12.67 -19.81
C TYR A 180 15.45 11.39 -20.61
N THR A 181 14.42 11.35 -21.41
CA THR A 181 14.07 10.19 -22.26
C THR A 181 14.37 10.43 -23.74
N GLU A 182 15.23 11.41 -24.05
CA GLU A 182 15.64 11.76 -25.41
C GLU A 182 14.44 11.99 -26.36
N GLY A 183 13.36 12.56 -25.83
CA GLY A 183 12.13 12.82 -26.60
C GLY A 183 11.18 11.62 -26.72
N ALA A 184 11.48 10.48 -26.09
CA ALA A 184 10.56 9.34 -26.10
C ALA A 184 9.24 9.67 -25.37
N GLN A 185 8.16 9.01 -25.79
CA GLN A 185 6.83 9.16 -25.19
C GLN A 185 6.62 8.27 -23.96
N THR A 186 7.60 7.45 -23.62
CA THR A 186 7.58 6.53 -22.45
C THR A 186 8.81 6.70 -21.60
N ALA A 187 8.70 6.40 -20.33
CA ALA A 187 9.79 6.37 -19.37
C ALA A 187 9.75 5.06 -18.56
N LEU A 188 10.87 4.68 -17.94
CA LEU A 188 10.96 3.54 -17.04
C LEU A 188 10.43 3.95 -15.67
N LEU A 189 9.16 3.65 -15.43
CA LEU A 189 8.47 3.89 -14.16
C LEU A 189 9.00 2.94 -13.09
N ASP A 190 9.43 3.49 -11.96
CA ASP A 190 9.79 2.74 -10.76
C ASP A 190 8.56 2.00 -10.20
N THR A 191 8.64 0.70 -10.13
CA THR A 191 7.56 -0.15 -9.59
C THR A 191 7.44 -0.07 -8.07
N GLY A 192 8.33 0.64 -7.40
CA GLY A 192 8.43 0.61 -5.95
C GLY A 192 9.04 -0.70 -5.40
N MET A 193 9.55 -1.57 -6.25
CA MET A 193 10.29 -2.78 -5.86
C MET A 193 11.79 -2.59 -6.09
N VAL A 194 12.57 -2.83 -5.04
CA VAL A 194 14.03 -2.69 -5.06
C VAL A 194 14.66 -3.88 -4.37
N TYR A 195 15.72 -4.41 -4.96
CA TYR A 195 16.59 -5.41 -4.33
C TYR A 195 17.88 -4.76 -3.85
N PHE A 196 18.26 -5.06 -2.63
CA PHE A 196 19.57 -4.71 -2.04
C PHE A 196 20.42 -5.96 -1.89
N CYS A 197 21.60 -5.95 -2.50
CA CYS A 197 22.55 -7.02 -2.40
C CYS A 197 23.13 -7.13 -0.98
N LYS A 198 23.75 -8.26 -0.67
CA LYS A 198 24.32 -8.56 0.65
C LYS A 198 25.23 -7.45 1.19
N GLN A 199 26.10 -6.92 0.36
CA GLN A 199 27.11 -5.91 0.76
C GLN A 199 26.42 -4.59 1.15
N THR A 200 25.48 -4.14 0.34
CA THR A 200 24.68 -2.96 0.62
C THR A 200 23.83 -3.16 1.88
N LEU A 201 23.23 -4.34 2.03
CA LEU A 201 22.41 -4.67 3.19
C LEU A 201 23.22 -4.63 4.49
N GLN A 202 24.44 -5.18 4.48
CA GLN A 202 25.36 -5.12 5.60
C GLN A 202 25.75 -3.68 5.96
N THR A 203 25.98 -2.84 4.95
CA THR A 203 26.30 -1.43 5.14
C THR A 203 25.15 -0.66 5.75
N LEU A 204 23.91 -0.87 5.26
CA LEU A 204 22.70 -0.26 5.81
C LEU A 204 22.44 -0.70 7.26
N TYR A 205 22.62 -1.99 7.56
CA TYR A 205 22.54 -2.50 8.93
C TYR A 205 23.58 -1.87 9.83
N THR A 206 24.86 -1.82 9.40
CA THR A 206 25.92 -1.21 10.19
C THR A 206 25.68 0.29 10.42
N PHE A 207 25.12 0.95 9.41
CA PHE A 207 24.73 2.35 9.49
C PHE A 207 23.62 2.56 10.55
N SER A 208 22.56 1.75 10.54
CA SER A 208 21.47 1.86 11.51
C SER A 208 21.96 1.66 12.96
N GLN A 209 22.88 0.72 13.19
CA GLN A 209 23.45 0.42 14.50
C GLN A 209 24.34 1.54 15.07
N LYS A 210 25.21 2.12 14.23
CA LYS A 210 26.19 3.14 14.66
C LYS A 210 25.54 4.41 15.18
N THR A 211 24.44 4.80 14.59
CA THR A 211 23.87 6.15 14.81
C THR A 211 22.65 6.13 15.71
N LYS A 212 22.17 4.96 16.18
CA LYS A 212 20.83 4.78 16.81
C LYS A 212 19.76 5.52 15.99
N PHE A 213 19.84 5.35 14.70
CA PHE A 213 19.27 6.24 13.70
C PHE A 213 17.77 6.21 13.72
N VAL A 214 17.19 5.02 13.85
CA VAL A 214 15.75 4.80 13.99
C VAL A 214 15.21 5.58 15.19
N ASP A 215 15.92 5.58 16.32
CA ASP A 215 15.54 6.35 17.52
C ASP A 215 15.58 7.87 17.28
N CYS A 216 16.56 8.35 16.49
CA CYS A 216 16.63 9.76 16.13
C CYS A 216 15.45 10.17 15.23
N LEU A 217 15.08 9.37 14.23
CA LEU A 217 13.92 9.60 13.38
C LEU A 217 12.62 9.59 14.21
N LYS A 218 12.44 8.60 15.10
CA LYS A 218 11.27 8.53 15.97
C LYS A 218 11.12 9.78 16.85
N LYS A 219 12.24 10.28 17.39
CA LYS A 219 12.23 11.46 18.27
C LYS A 219 12.02 12.78 17.50
N SER A 220 12.51 12.87 16.27
CA SER A 220 12.39 14.11 15.47
C SER A 220 11.10 14.19 14.69
N ALA A 221 10.30 13.13 14.64
CA ALA A 221 9.12 12.99 13.78
C ALA A 221 9.42 13.19 12.28
N GLU A 222 10.68 12.97 11.87
CA GLU A 222 11.12 13.06 10.48
C GLU A 222 11.01 11.72 9.76
N GLN A 223 10.71 11.78 8.47
CA GLN A 223 10.53 10.60 7.64
C GLN A 223 11.72 10.42 6.70
N LEU A 224 12.34 9.24 6.76
CA LEU A 224 13.32 8.82 5.78
C LEU A 224 12.61 8.09 4.62
N CYS A 225 12.66 8.64 3.43
CA CYS A 225 12.07 8.02 2.24
C CYS A 225 13.01 6.97 1.64
N LEU A 226 12.54 5.74 1.46
CA LEU A 226 13.32 4.70 0.80
C LEU A 226 13.82 5.15 -0.59
N TYR A 227 12.94 5.77 -1.36
CA TYR A 227 13.19 6.08 -2.76
C TYR A 227 14.08 7.33 -2.93
N GLU A 228 13.73 8.43 -2.27
CA GLU A 228 14.51 9.67 -2.42
C GLU A 228 15.81 9.66 -1.61
N ASP A 229 15.79 9.04 -0.41
CA ASP A 229 16.90 9.13 0.53
C ASP A 229 17.88 7.95 0.44
N ILE A 230 17.41 6.75 0.07
CA ILE A 230 18.27 5.57 -0.08
C ILE A 230 18.52 5.26 -1.55
N VAL A 231 17.48 5.02 -2.36
CA VAL A 231 17.62 4.69 -3.79
C VAL A 231 18.24 5.84 -4.56
N GLY A 232 17.89 7.08 -4.23
CA GLY A 232 18.44 8.27 -4.87
C GLY A 232 19.97 8.41 -4.78
N VAL A 233 20.61 7.82 -3.76
CA VAL A 233 22.08 7.82 -3.63
C VAL A 233 22.78 6.98 -4.70
N PHE A 234 22.15 5.92 -5.18
CA PHE A 234 22.71 5.05 -6.21
C PHE A 234 22.68 5.65 -7.61
N SER A 235 22.00 6.78 -7.80
CA SER A 235 22.01 7.50 -9.06
C SER A 235 23.39 8.10 -9.31
N LEU A 236 24.04 7.72 -10.41
CA LEU A 236 25.39 8.15 -10.76
C LEU A 236 25.49 9.67 -10.96
N ALA A 237 24.41 10.34 -11.32
CA ALA A 237 24.34 11.79 -11.50
C ALA A 237 23.93 12.55 -10.23
N THR A 238 23.84 11.89 -9.08
CA THR A 238 23.44 12.57 -7.84
C THR A 238 24.56 13.46 -7.32
N ASP A 239 24.34 14.78 -7.40
CA ASP A 239 25.19 15.76 -6.73
C ASP A 239 24.93 15.78 -5.23
N LYS A 240 25.99 15.65 -4.43
CA LYS A 240 25.91 15.57 -2.98
C LYS A 240 25.23 16.80 -2.36
N ASN A 241 25.56 17.99 -2.82
CA ASN A 241 25.03 19.22 -2.23
C ASN A 241 23.54 19.35 -2.53
N ALA A 242 23.13 19.14 -3.79
CA ALA A 242 21.74 19.13 -4.20
C ALA A 242 20.92 18.04 -3.47
N TYR A 243 21.52 16.87 -3.21
CA TYR A 243 20.88 15.82 -2.42
C TYR A 243 20.68 16.23 -0.96
N LEU A 244 21.65 16.90 -0.34
CA LEU A 244 21.55 17.35 1.05
C LEU A 244 20.61 18.55 1.23
N GLU A 245 20.53 19.43 0.25
CA GLU A 245 19.66 20.62 0.28
C GLU A 245 18.16 20.29 0.23
N LYS A 246 17.77 19.11 -0.28
CA LYS A 246 16.38 18.65 -0.24
C LYS A 246 15.87 18.32 1.18
N ALA A 247 16.77 18.17 2.16
CA ALA A 247 16.40 17.90 3.53
C ALA A 247 15.89 19.17 4.21
N SER A 248 14.65 19.14 4.69
CA SER A 248 13.99 20.28 5.37
C SER A 248 14.53 20.55 6.77
N HIS A 249 15.15 19.56 7.41
CA HIS A 249 15.59 19.62 8.80
C HIS A 249 17.04 19.14 9.00
N SER A 250 17.67 19.59 10.06
CA SER A 250 19.07 19.30 10.37
C SER A 250 19.36 17.81 10.62
N VAL A 251 18.40 17.09 11.23
CA VAL A 251 18.54 15.65 11.51
C VAL A 251 18.55 14.88 10.20
N LEU A 252 17.57 15.11 9.32
CA LEU A 252 17.51 14.44 8.02
C LEU A 252 18.73 14.78 7.14
N LYS A 253 19.22 16.02 7.21
CA LYS A 253 20.43 16.45 6.48
C LYS A 253 21.68 15.68 6.96
N LYS A 254 21.80 15.47 8.27
CA LYS A 254 22.89 14.64 8.82
C LYS A 254 22.77 13.19 8.34
N VAL A 255 21.56 12.64 8.38
CA VAL A 255 21.26 11.29 7.89
C VAL A 255 21.67 11.11 6.47
N ARG A 256 21.20 12.00 5.61
CA ARG A 256 21.53 11.96 4.18
C ARG A 256 23.04 12.05 3.95
N SER A 257 23.74 12.89 4.71
CA SER A 257 25.19 13.00 4.59
C SER A 257 25.92 11.70 4.89
N GLU A 258 25.50 11.01 5.94
CA GLU A 258 26.09 9.73 6.33
C GLU A 258 25.70 8.60 5.35
N LEU A 259 24.43 8.55 4.93
CA LEU A 259 23.94 7.61 3.89
C LEU A 259 24.70 7.78 2.58
N TYR A 260 24.87 9.02 2.13
CA TYR A 260 25.61 9.31 0.92
C TYR A 260 27.03 8.74 0.99
N GLY A 261 27.76 9.02 2.08
CA GLY A 261 29.12 8.49 2.28
C GLY A 261 29.17 6.96 2.35
N ALA A 262 28.15 6.33 2.94
CA ALA A 262 28.10 4.88 3.09
C ALA A 262 27.69 4.13 1.81
N LEU A 263 26.81 4.72 0.99
CA LEU A 263 26.20 4.04 -0.17
C LEU A 263 26.81 4.40 -1.52
N THR A 264 27.51 5.53 -1.66
CA THR A 264 28.17 5.93 -2.93
C THR A 264 29.10 4.87 -3.54
N PRO A 265 29.76 3.97 -2.78
CA PRO A 265 30.59 2.92 -3.38
C PRO A 265 29.80 1.83 -4.12
N TYR A 266 28.48 1.79 -3.96
CA TYR A 266 27.64 0.75 -4.54
C TYR A 266 26.86 1.28 -5.75
N HIS A 267 26.51 0.37 -6.64
CA HIS A 267 25.73 0.68 -7.85
C HIS A 267 24.36 0.03 -7.81
N MET A 268 23.47 0.52 -8.66
CA MET A 268 22.14 -0.06 -8.85
C MET A 268 21.90 -0.30 -10.34
N ARG A 269 21.59 -1.54 -10.69
CA ARG A 269 21.13 -1.91 -12.05
C ARG A 269 19.66 -1.56 -12.21
N VAL A 270 19.28 -1.16 -13.41
CA VAL A 270 17.89 -0.93 -13.80
C VAL A 270 17.36 -2.18 -14.49
N CYS A 271 16.34 -2.80 -13.93
CA CYS A 271 15.69 -3.98 -14.51
C CYS A 271 14.33 -3.62 -15.10
N ASN A 272 14.26 -3.56 -16.42
CA ASN A 272 13.00 -3.37 -17.13
C ASN A 272 12.24 -4.69 -17.26
N LEU A 273 11.17 -4.86 -16.48
CA LEU A 273 10.39 -6.08 -16.39
C LEU A 273 9.56 -6.37 -17.65
N LYS A 274 9.27 -5.36 -18.49
CA LYS A 274 8.41 -5.49 -19.68
C LYS A 274 7.06 -6.18 -19.40
N ARG A 275 6.52 -6.02 -18.19
CA ARG A 275 5.35 -6.72 -17.65
C ARG A 275 4.26 -5.73 -17.22
N ALA A 276 3.11 -6.29 -16.87
CA ALA A 276 2.01 -5.47 -16.37
C ALA A 276 2.34 -4.91 -14.97
N PHE A 277 2.16 -3.61 -14.83
CA PHE A 277 2.17 -2.89 -13.58
C PHE A 277 0.73 -2.62 -13.15
N ILE A 278 0.33 -3.15 -12.00
CA ILE A 278 -1.03 -3.05 -11.50
C ILE A 278 -0.97 -2.31 -10.17
N HIS A 279 -1.43 -1.07 -10.17
CA HIS A 279 -1.37 -0.19 -9.02
C HIS A 279 -2.79 0.04 -8.44
N PHE A 280 -2.92 -0.17 -7.14
CA PHE A 280 -4.14 0.08 -6.36
C PHE A 280 -4.02 1.43 -5.64
N GLY A 281 -3.75 2.50 -6.41
CA GLY A 281 -3.44 3.81 -5.86
C GLY A 281 -4.65 4.66 -5.53
N THR A 282 -5.74 4.52 -6.30
CA THR A 282 -7.00 5.24 -6.14
C THR A 282 -8.17 4.27 -6.15
N MET A 283 -9.34 4.70 -5.69
CA MET A 283 -10.56 3.88 -5.71
C MET A 283 -10.92 3.45 -7.13
N ARG A 284 -10.88 4.39 -8.08
CA ARG A 284 -11.14 4.11 -9.51
C ARG A 284 -10.20 3.04 -10.07
N GLU A 285 -8.90 3.16 -9.80
CA GLU A 285 -7.90 2.15 -10.21
C GLU A 285 -8.19 0.80 -9.56
N SER A 286 -8.55 0.78 -8.29
CA SER A 286 -8.86 -0.46 -7.55
C SER A 286 -10.07 -1.17 -8.15
N VAL A 287 -11.18 -0.48 -8.39
CA VAL A 287 -12.36 -1.06 -9.04
C VAL A 287 -12.00 -1.64 -10.41
N ALA A 288 -11.33 -0.84 -11.25
CA ALA A 288 -10.95 -1.27 -12.60
C ALA A 288 -10.01 -2.49 -12.58
N ASN A 289 -9.03 -2.51 -11.66
CA ASN A 289 -8.07 -3.60 -11.55
C ASN A 289 -8.71 -4.88 -10.96
N ILE A 290 -9.56 -4.77 -9.94
CA ILE A 290 -10.30 -5.90 -9.38
C ILE A 290 -11.18 -6.55 -10.47
N LEU A 291 -11.94 -5.75 -11.21
CA LEU A 291 -12.80 -6.26 -12.31
C LEU A 291 -11.96 -6.90 -13.42
N ARG A 292 -10.84 -6.30 -13.81
CA ARG A 292 -9.94 -6.84 -14.83
C ARG A 292 -9.32 -8.17 -14.41
N LEU A 293 -8.89 -8.30 -13.15
CA LEU A 293 -8.25 -9.50 -12.62
C LEU A 293 -9.26 -10.62 -12.36
N SER A 294 -10.45 -10.27 -11.88
CA SER A 294 -11.47 -11.23 -11.42
C SER A 294 -12.44 -11.68 -12.52
N GLY A 295 -12.42 -11.04 -13.69
CA GLY A 295 -13.36 -11.32 -14.76
C GLY A 295 -14.82 -11.02 -14.35
N SER A 296 -15.69 -12.04 -14.38
CA SER A 296 -17.11 -11.90 -14.04
C SER A 296 -17.40 -12.03 -12.54
N ARG A 297 -16.40 -12.33 -11.71
CA ARG A 297 -16.55 -12.53 -10.26
C ARG A 297 -16.01 -11.32 -9.51
N HIS A 298 -16.88 -10.60 -8.80
CA HIS A 298 -16.57 -9.33 -8.14
C HIS A 298 -17.27 -9.18 -6.77
N ILE A 299 -17.73 -10.32 -6.21
CA ILE A 299 -18.31 -10.43 -4.88
C ILE A 299 -17.39 -11.37 -4.08
N PHE A 300 -16.69 -10.81 -3.08
CA PHE A 300 -15.67 -11.48 -2.29
C PHE A 300 -16.09 -11.52 -0.83
N HIS A 301 -15.99 -12.69 -0.19
CA HIS A 301 -16.34 -12.86 1.21
C HIS A 301 -17.60 -12.06 1.60
N SER A 302 -18.70 -12.20 0.82
CA SER A 302 -19.88 -11.36 0.99
C SER A 302 -21.17 -12.20 0.89
N PHE A 303 -22.15 -11.82 1.71
CA PHE A 303 -23.50 -12.32 1.62
C PHE A 303 -24.40 -11.31 0.90
N VAL A 304 -25.11 -11.76 -0.12
CA VAL A 304 -26.07 -10.95 -0.87
C VAL A 304 -27.43 -11.67 -0.86
N SER A 305 -28.42 -11.03 -0.25
CA SER A 305 -29.80 -11.55 -0.24
C SER A 305 -30.32 -11.80 -1.64
N ALA A 306 -31.08 -12.88 -1.84
CA ALA A 306 -31.71 -13.22 -3.13
C ALA A 306 -32.66 -12.11 -3.66
N LYS A 307 -33.12 -11.20 -2.80
CA LYS A 307 -33.95 -10.04 -3.19
C LYS A 307 -33.14 -8.86 -3.70
N SER A 308 -31.81 -8.87 -3.49
CA SER A 308 -30.90 -7.78 -3.88
C SER A 308 -30.43 -7.92 -5.32
N ARG A 309 -30.05 -6.78 -5.92
CA ARG A 309 -29.50 -6.69 -7.27
C ARG A 309 -28.20 -5.89 -7.22
N CYS A 310 -27.13 -6.47 -7.73
CA CYS A 310 -25.85 -5.80 -7.89
C CYS A 310 -25.51 -5.70 -9.38
N ALA A 311 -25.10 -4.52 -9.81
CA ALA A 311 -24.59 -4.33 -11.16
C ALA A 311 -23.33 -5.18 -11.41
N LYS A 312 -23.09 -5.57 -12.65
CA LYS A 312 -21.94 -6.43 -13.02
C LYS A 312 -20.58 -5.77 -12.79
N SER A 313 -20.53 -4.46 -12.71
CA SER A 313 -19.32 -3.68 -12.43
C SER A 313 -19.22 -3.21 -10.98
N ALA A 314 -20.11 -3.66 -10.09
CA ALA A 314 -20.00 -3.40 -8.65
C ALA A 314 -19.05 -4.40 -7.99
N VAL A 315 -18.16 -3.93 -7.13
CA VAL A 315 -17.24 -4.73 -6.31
C VAL A 315 -17.72 -4.73 -4.88
N LEU A 316 -17.95 -5.92 -4.31
CA LEU A 316 -18.31 -6.13 -2.91
C LEU A 316 -17.20 -6.92 -2.22
N ASP A 317 -16.67 -6.40 -1.12
CA ASP A 317 -15.55 -6.99 -0.39
C ASP A 317 -15.86 -6.99 1.13
N ASN A 318 -16.15 -8.15 1.70
CA ASN A 318 -16.54 -8.31 3.09
C ASN A 318 -17.84 -7.54 3.43
N VAL A 319 -18.94 -7.85 2.70
CA VAL A 319 -20.21 -7.13 2.76
C VAL A 319 -21.36 -8.08 3.08
N CYS A 320 -22.31 -7.62 3.88
CA CYS A 320 -23.58 -8.31 4.10
C CYS A 320 -24.74 -7.41 3.62
N LEU A 321 -25.40 -7.80 2.52
CA LEU A 321 -26.58 -7.12 2.00
C LEU A 321 -27.85 -7.91 2.35
N ASN A 322 -28.65 -7.37 3.28
CA ASN A 322 -29.91 -7.96 3.69
C ASN A 322 -31.11 -7.32 2.98
N GLY A 323 -32.23 -8.06 2.90
CA GLY A 323 -33.46 -7.53 2.30
C GLY A 323 -33.31 -7.23 0.81
N LYS A 324 -33.85 -6.11 0.35
CA LYS A 324 -33.83 -5.67 -1.03
C LYS A 324 -32.83 -4.52 -1.21
N CYS A 325 -31.58 -4.84 -1.59
CA CYS A 325 -30.58 -3.84 -1.93
C CYS A 325 -30.42 -3.70 -3.44
N GLU A 326 -30.16 -2.47 -3.90
CA GLU A 326 -29.89 -2.17 -5.30
C GLU A 326 -28.53 -1.45 -5.40
N ILE A 327 -27.54 -2.09 -6.02
CA ILE A 327 -26.17 -1.57 -6.12
C ILE A 327 -25.89 -1.24 -7.59
N GLY A 328 -25.57 0.04 -7.82
CA GLY A 328 -25.26 0.58 -9.14
C GLY A 328 -23.91 0.15 -9.70
N ASP A 329 -23.67 0.53 -10.95
CA ASP A 329 -22.42 0.25 -11.65
C ASP A 329 -21.22 0.99 -11.04
N ASN A 330 -20.02 0.39 -11.20
CA ASN A 330 -18.74 0.98 -10.80
C ASN A 330 -18.68 1.38 -9.30
N CYS A 331 -19.35 0.60 -8.44
CA CYS A 331 -19.31 0.79 -6.99
C CYS A 331 -18.21 -0.05 -6.36
N LEU A 332 -17.63 0.45 -5.25
CA LEU A 332 -16.80 -0.31 -4.34
C LEU A 332 -17.40 -0.27 -2.94
N ILE A 333 -17.89 -1.41 -2.47
CA ILE A 333 -18.51 -1.52 -1.14
C ILE A 333 -17.68 -2.48 -0.31
N SER A 334 -17.34 -2.08 0.91
CA SER A 334 -16.51 -2.91 1.79
C SER A 334 -16.86 -2.76 3.27
N ASP A 335 -16.60 -3.84 4.00
CA ASP A 335 -16.61 -3.89 5.47
C ASP A 335 -17.91 -3.33 6.09
N VAL A 336 -19.08 -3.70 5.54
CA VAL A 336 -20.36 -3.12 5.93
C VAL A 336 -21.51 -4.13 5.92
N VAL A 337 -22.49 -3.91 6.80
CA VAL A 337 -23.78 -4.61 6.81
C VAL A 337 -24.87 -3.60 6.49
N LEU A 338 -25.61 -3.81 5.41
CA LEU A 338 -26.67 -2.92 4.95
C LEU A 338 -27.97 -3.68 4.65
N THR A 339 -29.10 -3.03 4.92
CA THR A 339 -30.44 -3.62 4.75
C THR A 339 -31.34 -2.64 3.98
N ASP A 340 -31.98 -3.14 2.90
CA ASP A 340 -32.97 -2.39 2.10
C ASP A 340 -32.44 -1.00 1.64
N VAL A 341 -31.24 -0.98 1.02
CA VAL A 341 -30.59 0.23 0.54
C VAL A 341 -30.48 0.29 -0.98
N SER A 342 -30.44 1.52 -1.51
CA SER A 342 -30.06 1.78 -2.91
C SER A 342 -28.80 2.63 -2.95
N ILE A 343 -27.75 2.11 -3.62
CA ILE A 343 -26.46 2.77 -3.80
C ILE A 343 -26.31 3.13 -5.27
N GLN A 344 -26.16 4.41 -5.54
CA GLN A 344 -26.02 4.94 -6.89
C GLN A 344 -24.70 4.48 -7.52
N LYS A 345 -24.64 4.50 -8.86
CA LYS A 345 -23.40 4.23 -9.59
C LYS A 345 -22.25 5.13 -9.16
N ASP A 346 -21.02 4.69 -9.42
CA ASP A 346 -19.80 5.45 -9.17
C ASP A 346 -19.59 5.81 -7.68
N THR A 347 -20.10 4.98 -6.77
CA THR A 347 -20.08 5.23 -5.32
C THR A 347 -19.19 4.23 -4.59
N GLY A 348 -18.32 4.75 -3.71
CA GLY A 348 -17.62 3.99 -2.68
C GLY A 348 -18.38 4.03 -1.36
N VAL A 349 -18.57 2.88 -0.73
CA VAL A 349 -19.14 2.78 0.64
C VAL A 349 -18.26 1.88 1.47
N CYS A 350 -17.81 2.37 2.63
CA CYS A 350 -17.18 1.50 3.61
C CYS A 350 -17.72 1.73 5.02
N GLY A 351 -17.82 0.65 5.78
CA GLY A 351 -18.20 0.69 7.18
C GLY A 351 -17.00 0.86 8.09
N VAL A 352 -17.10 1.74 9.06
CA VAL A 352 -16.12 1.92 10.13
C VAL A 352 -16.86 1.87 11.47
N LYS A 353 -16.48 0.93 12.34
CA LYS A 353 -16.91 0.97 13.74
C LYS A 353 -15.91 1.79 14.52
N LEU A 354 -16.41 2.67 15.37
CA LEU A 354 -15.57 3.53 16.21
C LEU A 354 -15.40 2.93 17.61
N LYS A 355 -14.34 3.35 18.30
CA LYS A 355 -14.01 2.92 19.68
C LYS A 355 -15.10 3.29 20.70
N ASP A 356 -15.92 4.34 20.42
CA ASP A 356 -17.07 4.72 21.24
C ASP A 356 -18.30 3.81 21.04
N GLY A 357 -18.20 2.81 20.16
CA GLY A 357 -19.25 1.85 19.85
C GLY A 357 -20.17 2.30 18.71
N SER A 358 -20.07 3.52 18.21
CA SER A 358 -20.86 4.01 17.08
C SER A 358 -20.35 3.44 15.74
N PHE A 359 -21.19 3.53 14.72
CA PHE A 359 -20.93 3.08 13.36
C PHE A 359 -20.98 4.26 12.40
N VAL A 360 -20.08 4.24 11.42
CA VAL A 360 -20.04 5.24 10.35
C VAL A 360 -20.01 4.54 9.00
N CYS A 361 -20.88 4.95 8.08
CA CYS A 361 -20.74 4.66 6.66
C CYS A 361 -20.02 5.84 5.99
N VAL A 362 -18.82 5.61 5.52
CA VAL A 362 -18.09 6.58 4.70
C VAL A 362 -18.54 6.38 3.25
N VAL A 363 -19.21 7.40 2.71
CA VAL A 363 -19.78 7.37 1.35
C VAL A 363 -19.07 8.42 0.50
N THR A 364 -18.47 8.00 -0.62
CA THR A 364 -17.66 8.88 -1.49
C THR A 364 -17.91 8.58 -2.95
N SER A 365 -17.54 9.47 -3.85
CA SER A 365 -17.43 9.13 -5.26
C SER A 365 -16.16 8.32 -5.53
N VAL A 366 -16.22 7.33 -6.43
CA VAL A 366 -15.01 6.58 -6.89
C VAL A 366 -14.00 7.49 -7.61
N PHE A 367 -14.43 8.66 -8.06
CA PHE A 367 -13.58 9.67 -8.71
C PHE A 367 -12.98 10.69 -7.74
N GLU A 368 -13.42 10.68 -6.49
CA GLU A 368 -12.94 11.63 -5.48
C GLU A 368 -11.50 11.29 -5.08
N ASN A 369 -10.66 12.32 -4.99
CA ASN A 369 -9.36 12.21 -4.37
C ASN A 369 -9.39 12.94 -3.01
N PRO A 370 -9.40 12.22 -1.89
CA PRO A 370 -9.47 12.82 -0.56
C PRO A 370 -8.30 13.76 -0.20
N LYS A 371 -7.21 13.72 -0.98
CA LYS A 371 -6.08 14.64 -0.82
C LYS A 371 -6.28 16.00 -1.49
N ASP A 372 -7.29 16.12 -2.35
CA ASP A 372 -7.62 17.40 -2.96
C ASP A 372 -8.19 18.35 -1.89
N THR A 373 -8.15 19.62 -2.16
CA THR A 373 -8.64 20.65 -1.24
C THR A 373 -10.01 21.19 -1.67
N ALA A 374 -10.90 21.34 -0.72
CA ALA A 374 -12.15 22.05 -0.88
C ALA A 374 -12.22 23.16 0.18
N ASN A 375 -12.52 24.40 -0.22
CA ASN A 375 -12.55 25.56 0.66
C ASN A 375 -11.25 25.77 1.47
N GLY A 376 -10.09 25.46 0.87
CA GLY A 376 -8.77 25.61 1.50
C GLY A 376 -8.40 24.50 2.50
N GLN A 377 -9.22 23.47 2.66
CA GLN A 377 -8.99 22.34 3.55
C GLN A 377 -8.95 21.02 2.77
N PRO A 378 -8.08 20.06 3.10
CA PRO A 378 -8.10 18.73 2.48
C PRO A 378 -9.46 18.06 2.67
N ILE A 379 -10.02 17.48 1.61
CA ILE A 379 -11.33 16.81 1.63
C ILE A 379 -11.41 15.76 2.74
N TRP A 380 -10.34 15.05 2.96
CA TRP A 380 -10.26 14.01 3.96
C TRP A 380 -10.38 14.50 5.43
N GLU A 381 -10.20 15.81 5.68
CA GLU A 381 -10.34 16.45 6.99
C GLU A 381 -11.70 17.13 7.18
N ILE A 382 -12.53 17.18 6.14
CA ILE A 382 -13.85 17.83 6.20
C ILE A 382 -14.86 16.87 6.82
N PRO A 383 -15.56 17.25 7.91
CA PRO A 383 -16.66 16.45 8.46
C PRO A 383 -17.80 16.33 7.43
N ARG A 384 -18.15 15.10 7.05
CA ARG A 384 -19.18 14.81 6.03
C ARG A 384 -20.04 13.61 6.36
N PHE A 385 -19.68 12.85 7.40
CA PHE A 385 -20.32 11.58 7.75
C PHE A 385 -21.00 11.65 9.11
N TYR A 386 -21.83 10.65 9.41
CA TYR A 386 -22.70 10.66 10.56
C TYR A 386 -22.44 9.44 11.43
N LYS A 387 -22.27 9.66 12.73
CA LYS A 387 -22.23 8.61 13.74
C LYS A 387 -23.63 8.08 14.02
N ALA A 388 -23.81 6.79 14.11
CA ALA A 388 -25.11 6.18 14.40
C ALA A 388 -24.96 4.84 15.16
N GLY A 389 -26.09 4.28 15.62
CA GLY A 389 -26.13 2.99 16.29
C GLY A 389 -25.95 1.77 15.36
N SER A 390 -25.98 1.97 14.03
CA SER A 390 -25.73 0.94 13.02
C SER A 390 -25.24 1.55 11.71
N PHE A 391 -24.68 0.71 10.81
CA PHE A 391 -24.30 1.15 9.47
C PHE A 391 -25.51 1.63 8.66
N ASP A 392 -26.65 0.95 8.75
CA ASP A 392 -27.89 1.37 8.07
C ASP A 392 -28.35 2.76 8.48
N ALA A 393 -28.28 3.06 9.77
CA ALA A 393 -28.68 4.37 10.29
C ALA A 393 -27.70 5.46 9.80
N SER A 394 -26.39 5.22 9.89
CA SER A 394 -25.35 6.14 9.39
C SER A 394 -25.49 6.39 7.89
N TYR A 395 -25.73 5.35 7.09
CA TYR A 395 -25.94 5.49 5.65
C TYR A 395 -27.19 6.32 5.33
N ARG A 396 -28.32 6.06 6.01
CA ARG A 396 -29.56 6.83 5.84
C ARG A 396 -29.39 8.31 6.23
N ASP A 397 -28.68 8.58 7.31
CA ASP A 397 -28.39 9.94 7.77
C ASP A 397 -27.55 10.69 6.74
N PHE A 398 -26.59 10.02 6.08
CA PHE A 398 -25.82 10.59 4.98
C PHE A 398 -26.71 10.91 3.76
N ILE A 399 -27.58 10.00 3.34
CA ILE A 399 -28.47 10.20 2.18
C ILE A 399 -29.49 11.32 2.45
N GLN A 400 -29.98 11.44 3.68
CA GLN A 400 -30.93 12.47 4.09
C GLN A 400 -30.29 13.84 4.35
N GLN A 401 -28.96 13.93 4.28
CA GLN A 401 -28.19 15.16 4.54
C GLN A 401 -28.61 15.84 5.84
N LYS A 402 -28.56 15.10 6.95
CA LYS A 402 -28.85 15.67 8.29
C LYS A 402 -28.08 16.97 8.52
N ASN A 403 -28.64 17.89 9.26
CA ASN A 403 -28.22 19.29 9.39
C ASN A 403 -26.77 19.51 9.90
N SER A 404 -26.10 18.51 10.45
CA SER A 404 -24.69 18.59 10.87
C SER A 404 -24.00 17.25 10.70
N ALA A 405 -23.00 17.18 9.81
CA ALA A 405 -22.07 16.08 9.75
C ALA A 405 -21.14 16.10 10.97
N GLU A 406 -20.89 14.95 11.57
CA GLU A 406 -20.22 14.85 12.87
C GLU A 406 -18.75 14.45 12.77
N ILE A 407 -18.33 13.83 11.66
CA ILE A 407 -17.02 13.20 11.56
C ILE A 407 -16.45 13.25 10.14
N SER A 408 -15.14 13.48 10.04
CA SER A 408 -14.36 13.42 8.81
C SER A 408 -13.80 12.00 8.54
N MET A 409 -13.26 11.76 7.34
CA MET A 409 -12.51 10.51 7.05
C MET A 409 -11.31 10.33 7.98
N LYS A 410 -10.59 11.42 8.28
CA LYS A 410 -9.43 11.41 9.17
C LYS A 410 -9.81 10.93 10.55
N GLU A 411 -10.83 11.54 11.13
CA GLU A 411 -11.33 11.19 12.47
C GLU A 411 -11.91 9.77 12.52
N CYS A 412 -12.56 9.29 11.43
CA CYS A 412 -12.99 7.89 11.33
C CYS A 412 -11.82 6.93 11.52
N LEU A 413 -10.66 7.18 10.88
CA LEU A 413 -9.51 6.29 11.00
C LEU A 413 -8.81 6.41 12.35
N GLU A 414 -8.70 7.61 12.92
CA GLU A 414 -8.11 7.84 14.23
C GLU A 414 -8.93 7.18 15.37
N GLN A 415 -10.25 7.14 15.20
CA GLN A 415 -11.19 6.58 16.16
C GLN A 415 -11.63 5.13 15.82
N ALA A 416 -11.13 4.53 14.75
CA ALA A 416 -11.53 3.20 14.30
C ALA A 416 -11.25 2.11 15.35
N ASP A 417 -12.21 1.21 15.56
CA ASP A 417 -12.04 -0.06 16.24
C ASP A 417 -11.50 -1.11 15.25
N TYR A 418 -10.19 -1.20 15.16
CA TYR A 418 -9.51 -2.14 14.26
C TYR A 418 -9.85 -3.60 14.57
N GLY A 419 -10.16 -3.93 15.82
CA GLY A 419 -10.56 -5.28 16.23
C GLY A 419 -11.89 -5.72 15.64
N PHE A 420 -12.75 -4.77 15.30
CA PHE A 420 -14.05 -5.06 14.71
C PHE A 420 -13.96 -5.67 13.30
N CYS A 421 -12.90 -5.40 12.55
CA CYS A 421 -12.70 -5.98 11.21
C CYS A 421 -12.77 -7.52 11.22
N THR A 422 -12.14 -8.15 12.20
CA THR A 422 -12.16 -9.61 12.34
C THR A 422 -13.54 -10.12 12.77
N LEU A 423 -14.21 -9.43 13.69
CA LEU A 423 -15.57 -9.79 14.13
C LEU A 423 -16.58 -9.67 12.98
N LEU A 424 -16.46 -8.64 12.16
CA LEU A 424 -17.31 -8.46 10.98
C LEU A 424 -17.06 -9.57 9.95
N TYR A 425 -15.80 -9.94 9.72
CA TYR A 425 -15.45 -11.03 8.83
C TYR A 425 -16.12 -12.34 9.28
N ASP A 426 -15.98 -12.71 10.54
CA ASP A 426 -16.58 -13.92 11.11
C ASP A 426 -18.13 -13.88 11.06
N TYR A 427 -18.72 -12.73 11.31
CA TYR A 427 -20.17 -12.54 11.18
C TYR A 427 -20.64 -12.80 9.76
N ILE A 428 -19.96 -12.21 8.76
CA ILE A 428 -20.33 -12.38 7.35
C ILE A 428 -20.13 -13.84 6.92
N GLN A 429 -19.05 -14.49 7.34
CA GLN A 429 -18.83 -15.92 7.08
C GLN A 429 -20.01 -16.76 7.63
N THR A 430 -20.47 -16.45 8.82
CA THR A 430 -21.66 -17.12 9.41
C THR A 430 -22.92 -16.94 8.55
N GLN A 431 -23.14 -15.75 7.96
CA GLN A 431 -24.27 -15.52 7.06
C GLN A 431 -24.15 -16.32 5.76
N ILE A 432 -22.93 -16.38 5.19
CA ILE A 432 -22.63 -17.17 3.97
C ILE A 432 -22.94 -18.66 4.24
N ASP A 433 -22.47 -19.20 5.35
CA ASP A 433 -22.63 -20.61 5.69
C ASP A 433 -24.09 -20.99 5.94
N ARG A 434 -24.84 -20.16 6.67
CA ARG A 434 -26.28 -20.37 6.89
C ARG A 434 -27.10 -20.51 5.61
N HIS A 435 -26.70 -19.79 4.55
CA HIS A 435 -27.42 -19.78 3.27
C HIS A 435 -26.89 -20.82 2.26
N ARG A 436 -25.74 -21.46 2.54
CA ARG A 436 -25.22 -22.59 1.75
C ARG A 436 -25.83 -23.93 2.21
N PHE A 437 -26.19 -24.05 3.47
CA PHE A 437 -26.60 -25.32 4.11
C PHE A 437 -28.03 -25.27 4.65
N GLY A 438 -28.77 -24.21 4.53
CA GLY A 438 -30.20 -24.04 4.79
C GLY A 438 -31.02 -23.94 3.52
#